data_8bd2169ae776b1b8e1f9dc68ecb0088b
#
_entry.id   8bd2169ae776b1b8e1f9dc68ecb0088b
#
_cell.length_a   1.000
_cell.length_b   1.000
_cell.length_c   1.000
_cell.angle_alpha   90.00
_cell.angle_beta   90.00
_cell.angle_gamma   90.00
#
_symmetry.space_group_name_H-M   'P 1'
#
loop_
_entity.id
_entity.type
_entity.pdbx_description
1 polymer ?
#
loop_
_entity_poly.entity_id
_entity_poly.type
_entity_poly.pdbx_seq_one_letter_code
_entity_poly.pdbx_strand_id
1 'polypeptide(L)'
;LKPVAIVNATSFSGRGVDGTSPLDATNAPVFQVALSTARVKDWKGAERGLSPADLAMHVVLPEVDGRLFAGIVSAKEPAKKDQDLEYARFEHTPIVDRIDRVVSRVDKWIALQNTSAPKTALILSTYPGKAYQIAHAVGLDAIQSCRAIVEDAGLGDPDALGDLGQRLQTEVLTWSVADYTAALDTVPSDLHAQLFEAWGDIAQDQYVQNGAFQFPALQLGNALIALQPERGWLKTRYDDYHDLSRTPCHGYVAFYLWLQSMNTDAMVHIGAHGTLEWLPGKSVALSNACWPDALAGDIPIIYPFIVNDPGEAAQAKRRISALTLGHIPPPLAQSHTPDAFVPLENLLDEFSNADGLDPKRRDRLMDQIRDLAQSLGVEQDLGIAGDVDQGEALTRIDRFVCDIKEAQFADGLHVFGRMGYEGDQSLAAHSERDGLRTALCGRRIASGP
;
A
#
# COMPACT_ATOMS: atom_id res chain seq x y z
N LEU A 1 -28.62 15.41 -12.44
CA LEU A 1 -27.31 15.14 -13.00
C LEU A 1 -26.98 13.67 -12.72
N LYS A 2 -26.31 13.00 -13.65
CA LYS A 2 -25.72 11.66 -13.46
C LYS A 2 -24.19 11.83 -13.63
N PRO A 3 -23.47 12.23 -12.57
CA PRO A 3 -22.03 12.37 -12.65
C PRO A 3 -21.37 11.01 -12.81
N VAL A 4 -20.27 10.94 -13.53
CA VAL A 4 -19.41 9.76 -13.64
C VAL A 4 -18.41 9.69 -12.49
N ALA A 5 -18.09 10.83 -11.86
CA ALA A 5 -17.27 10.98 -10.66
C ALA A 5 -17.67 12.27 -9.94
N ILE A 6 -17.40 12.36 -8.65
CA ILE A 6 -17.62 13.55 -7.82
C ILE A 6 -16.29 13.93 -7.16
N VAL A 7 -15.86 15.18 -7.35
CA VAL A 7 -14.74 15.74 -6.59
C VAL A 7 -15.32 16.60 -5.46
N ASN A 8 -15.13 16.16 -4.22
CA ASN A 8 -15.65 16.81 -3.03
C ASN A 8 -14.57 17.60 -2.31
N ALA A 9 -14.80 18.89 -2.13
CA ALA A 9 -13.93 19.79 -1.38
C ALA A 9 -14.53 20.21 -0.02
N THR A 10 -15.73 19.73 0.32
CA THR A 10 -16.34 20.04 1.60
C THR A 10 -15.64 19.26 2.73
N SER A 11 -15.45 19.93 3.84
CA SER A 11 -14.90 19.34 5.06
C SER A 11 -15.98 18.60 5.85
N PHE A 12 -15.57 17.79 6.82
CA PHE A 12 -16.39 16.95 7.67
C PHE A 12 -17.05 15.76 6.97
N SER A 13 -17.78 14.97 7.74
CA SER A 13 -18.67 13.94 7.20
C SER A 13 -19.84 14.57 6.47
N GLY A 14 -20.17 14.03 5.31
CA GLY A 14 -21.34 14.42 4.52
C GLY A 14 -22.59 13.62 4.86
N ARG A 15 -22.55 12.76 5.90
CA ARG A 15 -23.68 11.93 6.31
C ARG A 15 -24.62 12.68 7.24
N GLY A 16 -25.92 12.59 6.96
CA GLY A 16 -26.98 13.05 7.84
C GLY A 16 -27.16 12.13 9.06
N VAL A 17 -28.07 12.52 9.95
CA VAL A 17 -28.41 11.74 11.15
C VAL A 17 -28.94 10.34 10.81
N ASP A 18 -29.54 10.19 9.64
CA ASP A 18 -30.05 8.93 9.07
C ASP A 18 -28.94 8.06 8.46
N GLY A 19 -27.67 8.50 8.49
CA GLY A 19 -26.53 7.80 7.90
C GLY A 19 -26.43 7.94 6.38
N THR A 20 -27.32 8.67 5.72
CA THR A 20 -27.31 8.86 4.27
C THR A 20 -26.49 10.11 3.88
N SER A 21 -25.93 10.11 2.67
CA SER A 21 -25.28 11.29 2.10
C SER A 21 -25.80 11.58 0.70
N PRO A 22 -26.07 12.84 0.35
CA PRO A 22 -26.45 13.19 -1.00
C PRO A 22 -25.39 12.85 -2.05
N LEU A 23 -24.12 12.69 -1.65
CA LEU A 23 -23.02 12.29 -2.52
C LEU A 23 -23.13 10.82 -2.94
N ASP A 24 -23.85 9.97 -2.18
CA ASP A 24 -24.03 8.55 -2.45
C ASP A 24 -25.19 8.27 -3.41
N ALA A 25 -26.05 9.27 -3.67
CA ALA A 25 -27.29 9.11 -4.45
C ALA A 25 -27.07 8.67 -5.91
N THR A 26 -25.87 8.86 -6.47
CA THR A 26 -25.56 8.57 -7.87
C THR A 26 -24.71 7.31 -8.06
N ASN A 27 -24.23 6.70 -6.99
CA ASN A 27 -23.24 5.61 -7.02
C ASN A 27 -21.93 5.95 -7.79
N ALA A 28 -21.67 7.23 -8.05
CA ALA A 28 -20.41 7.66 -8.64
C ALA A 28 -19.31 7.66 -7.55
N PRO A 29 -18.06 7.32 -7.89
CA PRO A 29 -16.96 7.43 -6.95
C PRO A 29 -16.79 8.87 -6.47
N VAL A 30 -16.55 9.05 -5.17
CA VAL A 30 -16.38 10.37 -4.55
C VAL A 30 -14.93 10.53 -4.13
N PHE A 31 -14.25 11.46 -4.79
CA PHE A 31 -12.87 11.83 -4.53
C PHE A 31 -12.83 13.03 -3.59
N GLN A 32 -12.21 12.85 -2.44
CA GLN A 32 -12.02 13.92 -1.48
C GLN A 32 -10.74 14.68 -1.75
N VAL A 33 -10.81 16.01 -1.74
CA VAL A 33 -9.65 16.89 -1.85
C VAL A 33 -9.51 17.76 -0.60
N ALA A 34 -8.26 18.09 -0.24
CA ALA A 34 -7.97 18.96 0.88
C ALA A 34 -7.76 20.42 0.42
N LEU A 35 -8.35 21.33 1.18
CA LEU A 35 -8.12 22.78 1.12
C LEU A 35 -7.35 23.17 2.39
N SER A 36 -6.01 23.25 2.32
CA SER A 36 -5.17 23.53 3.48
C SER A 36 -5.36 24.95 4.03
N THR A 37 -5.42 25.07 5.34
CA THR A 37 -5.40 26.36 6.03
C THR A 37 -3.98 26.93 6.19
N ALA A 38 -2.93 26.13 5.96
CA ALA A 38 -1.54 26.55 5.94
C ALA A 38 -1.18 27.27 4.63
N ARG A 39 -0.05 27.99 4.61
CA ARG A 39 0.52 28.57 3.38
C ARG A 39 1.18 27.50 2.53
N VAL A 40 1.30 27.75 1.22
CA VAL A 40 1.99 26.83 0.28
C VAL A 40 3.40 26.51 0.76
N LYS A 41 4.16 27.54 1.20
CA LYS A 41 5.54 27.33 1.69
C LYS A 41 5.60 26.44 2.95
N ASP A 42 4.64 26.61 3.84
CA ASP A 42 4.58 25.88 5.10
C ASP A 42 4.17 24.41 4.84
N TRP A 43 3.21 24.18 3.92
CA TRP A 43 2.88 22.85 3.44
C TRP A 43 4.05 22.18 2.73
N LYS A 44 4.78 22.91 1.85
CA LYS A 44 5.96 22.35 1.16
C LYS A 44 7.04 21.89 2.13
N GLY A 45 7.29 22.66 3.19
CA GLY A 45 8.32 22.37 4.19
C GLY A 45 7.89 21.39 5.29
N ALA A 46 6.60 21.06 5.41
CA ALA A 46 6.11 20.21 6.50
C ALA A 46 6.11 18.72 6.09
N GLU A 47 6.81 17.88 6.83
CA GLU A 47 6.76 16.41 6.66
C GLU A 47 5.37 15.83 6.92
N ARG A 48 4.64 16.41 7.86
CA ARG A 48 3.25 16.02 8.15
C ARG A 48 2.31 16.26 6.97
N GLY A 49 2.54 17.28 6.15
CA GLY A 49 1.67 17.68 5.03
C GLY A 49 0.51 18.60 5.47
N LEU A 50 -0.44 18.11 6.25
CA LEU A 50 -1.59 18.90 6.74
C LEU A 50 -1.47 19.21 8.23
N SER A 51 -2.13 20.31 8.68
CA SER A 51 -2.35 20.54 10.10
C SER A 51 -3.26 19.44 10.69
N PRO A 52 -3.21 19.19 12.03
CA PRO A 52 -4.12 18.21 12.64
C PRO A 52 -5.59 18.50 12.37
N ALA A 53 -5.97 19.78 12.33
CA ALA A 53 -7.34 20.18 12.04
C ALA A 53 -7.71 19.92 10.58
N ASP A 54 -6.85 20.30 9.62
CA ASP A 54 -7.08 20.03 8.19
C ASP A 54 -7.13 18.52 7.93
N LEU A 55 -6.24 17.74 8.56
CA LEU A 55 -6.22 16.28 8.46
C LEU A 55 -7.55 15.69 8.95
N ALA A 56 -8.01 16.08 10.13
CA ALA A 56 -9.27 15.57 10.68
C ALA A 56 -10.46 15.91 9.78
N MET A 57 -10.57 17.17 9.35
CA MET A 57 -11.74 17.69 8.65
C MET A 57 -11.79 17.30 7.16
N HIS A 58 -10.65 17.30 6.48
CA HIS A 58 -10.61 17.08 5.03
C HIS A 58 -10.24 15.65 4.63
N VAL A 59 -9.73 14.85 5.56
CA VAL A 59 -9.26 13.48 5.26
C VAL A 59 -9.99 12.45 6.12
N VAL A 60 -9.80 12.49 7.45
CA VAL A 60 -10.26 11.43 8.35
C VAL A 60 -11.79 11.32 8.37
N LEU A 61 -12.52 12.41 8.57
CA LEU A 61 -13.98 12.37 8.60
C LEU A 61 -14.62 12.01 7.25
N PRO A 62 -14.17 12.56 6.11
CA PRO A 62 -14.61 12.05 4.81
C PRO A 62 -14.23 10.59 4.51
N GLU A 63 -13.09 10.12 5.01
CA GLU A 63 -12.66 8.72 4.86
C GLU A 63 -13.62 7.74 5.52
N VAL A 64 -14.18 8.11 6.70
CA VAL A 64 -15.25 7.33 7.38
C VAL A 64 -16.51 7.20 6.52
N ASP A 65 -16.79 8.19 5.67
CA ASP A 65 -17.89 8.14 4.70
C ASP A 65 -17.56 7.31 3.44
N GLY A 66 -16.38 6.69 3.37
CA GLY A 66 -15.93 5.93 2.20
C GLY A 66 -15.45 6.83 1.04
N ARG A 67 -14.98 8.05 1.31
CA ARG A 67 -14.43 8.95 0.28
C ARG A 67 -12.98 8.59 0.01
N LEU A 68 -12.60 8.60 -1.28
CA LEU A 68 -11.24 8.33 -1.71
C LEU A 68 -10.41 9.61 -1.68
N PHE A 69 -9.39 9.67 -0.83
CA PHE A 69 -8.55 10.87 -0.74
C PHE A 69 -7.66 11.01 -1.98
N ALA A 70 -7.89 12.07 -2.77
CA ALA A 70 -7.18 12.30 -4.04
C ALA A 70 -5.96 13.24 -3.89
N GLY A 71 -5.93 14.08 -2.87
CA GLY A 71 -4.81 14.99 -2.61
C GLY A 71 -5.21 16.39 -2.14
N ILE A 72 -4.23 17.28 -2.06
CA ILE A 72 -4.42 18.69 -1.76
C ILE A 72 -4.58 19.46 -3.07
N VAL A 73 -5.45 20.50 -3.10
CA VAL A 73 -5.66 21.33 -4.30
C VAL A 73 -5.44 22.82 -4.06
N SER A 74 -5.46 23.27 -2.81
CA SER A 74 -5.21 24.67 -2.47
C SER A 74 -4.63 24.87 -1.09
N ALA A 75 -4.01 26.02 -0.88
CA ALA A 75 -3.49 26.48 0.40
C ALA A 75 -3.89 27.95 0.63
N LYS A 76 -3.86 28.44 1.87
CA LYS A 76 -4.17 29.82 2.18
C LYS A 76 -2.95 30.70 2.05
N GLU A 77 -3.07 31.76 1.22
CA GLU A 77 -2.06 32.80 1.08
C GLU A 77 -2.65 34.17 1.46
N PRO A 78 -1.83 35.08 2.03
CA PRO A 78 -2.29 36.44 2.27
C PRO A 78 -2.51 37.16 0.95
N ALA A 79 -3.68 37.73 0.78
CA ALA A 79 -3.99 38.68 -0.30
C ALA A 79 -3.20 39.96 -0.13
N LYS A 80 -3.25 40.84 -1.13
CA LYS A 80 -2.64 42.18 -1.02
C LYS A 80 -3.20 42.90 0.20
N LYS A 81 -2.28 43.44 1.03
CA LYS A 81 -2.65 44.22 2.22
C LYS A 81 -3.46 45.45 1.79
N ASP A 82 -4.64 45.56 2.38
CA ASP A 82 -5.40 46.81 2.34
C ASP A 82 -4.67 47.83 3.21
N GLN A 83 -4.27 48.98 2.61
CA GLN A 83 -3.47 50.00 3.28
C GLN A 83 -4.31 50.80 4.28
N ASP A 84 -5.60 51.00 3.97
CA ASP A 84 -6.50 51.79 4.82
C ASP A 84 -6.94 51.02 6.06
N LEU A 85 -7.16 49.70 5.91
CA LEU A 85 -7.55 48.82 6.99
C LEU A 85 -6.35 48.16 7.69
N GLU A 86 -5.13 48.35 7.16
CA GLU A 86 -3.90 47.66 7.63
C GLU A 86 -4.03 46.13 7.72
N TYR A 87 -4.91 45.54 6.94
CA TYR A 87 -5.29 44.13 6.98
C TYR A 87 -5.04 43.44 5.65
N ALA A 88 -4.57 42.20 5.72
CA ALA A 88 -4.53 41.30 4.58
C ALA A 88 -5.42 40.08 4.86
N ARG A 89 -6.47 39.89 4.08
CA ARG A 89 -7.28 38.68 4.16
C ARG A 89 -6.51 37.51 3.62
N PHE A 90 -6.81 36.30 4.13
CA PHE A 90 -6.28 35.06 3.59
C PHE A 90 -7.26 34.48 2.58
N GLU A 91 -6.74 34.11 1.42
CA GLU A 91 -7.51 33.50 0.33
C GLU A 91 -6.92 32.16 -0.05
N HIS A 92 -7.78 31.23 -0.51
CA HIS A 92 -7.31 29.98 -1.06
C HIS A 92 -6.66 30.22 -2.44
N THR A 93 -5.40 29.82 -2.55
CA THR A 93 -4.62 29.88 -3.80
C THR A 93 -4.47 28.44 -4.33
N PRO A 94 -4.75 28.20 -5.61
CA PRO A 94 -4.62 26.89 -6.21
C PRO A 94 -3.15 26.41 -6.22
N ILE A 95 -2.95 25.13 -6.00
CA ILE A 95 -1.66 24.43 -6.18
C ILE A 95 -1.76 23.66 -7.48
N VAL A 96 -1.33 24.29 -8.58
CA VAL A 96 -1.64 23.85 -9.95
C VAL A 96 -1.20 22.42 -10.22
N ASP A 97 0.05 22.06 -9.90
CA ASP A 97 0.58 20.71 -10.09
C ASP A 97 -0.17 19.64 -9.29
N ARG A 98 -0.78 20.02 -8.16
CA ARG A 98 -1.61 19.10 -7.36
C ARG A 98 -3.01 18.96 -7.93
N ILE A 99 -3.56 20.03 -8.48
CA ILE A 99 -4.83 20.00 -9.22
C ILE A 99 -4.68 19.07 -10.44
N ASP A 100 -3.62 19.24 -11.22
CA ASP A 100 -3.34 18.39 -12.38
C ASP A 100 -3.24 16.91 -11.97
N ARG A 101 -2.55 16.62 -10.87
CA ARG A 101 -2.45 15.25 -10.31
C ARG A 101 -3.82 14.68 -9.91
N VAL A 102 -4.66 15.47 -9.24
CA VAL A 102 -6.01 15.03 -8.86
C VAL A 102 -6.88 14.79 -10.10
N VAL A 103 -6.83 15.67 -11.08
CA VAL A 103 -7.59 15.53 -12.34
C VAL A 103 -7.17 14.26 -13.07
N SER A 104 -5.86 14.02 -13.19
CA SER A 104 -5.33 12.83 -13.86
C SER A 104 -5.75 11.54 -13.16
N ARG A 105 -5.69 11.49 -11.81
CA ARG A 105 -6.17 10.34 -11.02
C ARG A 105 -7.66 10.06 -11.24
N VAL A 106 -8.48 11.12 -11.18
CA VAL A 106 -9.94 10.98 -11.40
C VAL A 106 -10.23 10.51 -12.82
N ASP A 107 -9.52 11.03 -13.82
CA ASP A 107 -9.65 10.61 -15.21
C ASP A 107 -9.29 9.13 -15.40
N LYS A 108 -8.20 8.65 -14.79
CA LYS A 108 -7.83 7.24 -14.82
C LYS A 108 -8.89 6.32 -14.19
N TRP A 109 -9.48 6.73 -13.06
CA TRP A 109 -10.61 5.99 -12.46
C TRP A 109 -11.85 5.96 -13.37
N ILE A 110 -12.16 7.08 -14.05
CA ILE A 110 -13.27 7.14 -15.03
C ILE A 110 -12.95 6.24 -16.23
N ALA A 111 -11.73 6.29 -16.75
CA ALA A 111 -11.29 5.43 -17.85
C ALA A 111 -11.38 3.94 -17.48
N LEU A 112 -10.93 3.57 -16.28
CA LEU A 112 -11.01 2.21 -15.77
C LEU A 112 -12.46 1.69 -15.76
N GLN A 113 -13.41 2.49 -15.27
CA GLN A 113 -14.84 2.11 -15.24
C GLN A 113 -15.46 1.90 -16.62
N ASN A 114 -14.88 2.49 -17.65
CA ASN A 114 -15.33 2.37 -19.04
C ASN A 114 -14.56 1.30 -19.84
N THR A 115 -13.58 0.65 -19.22
CA THR A 115 -12.76 -0.38 -19.87
C THR A 115 -13.36 -1.76 -19.62
N SER A 116 -13.63 -2.52 -20.69
CA SER A 116 -14.23 -3.86 -20.57
C SER A 116 -13.22 -4.95 -20.17
N ALA A 117 -11.94 -4.72 -20.41
CA ALA A 117 -10.85 -5.66 -20.16
C ALA A 117 -9.59 -4.88 -19.74
N PRO A 118 -9.55 -4.38 -18.49
CA PRO A 118 -8.46 -3.53 -18.04
C PRO A 118 -7.13 -4.31 -17.95
N LYS A 119 -6.05 -3.67 -18.39
CA LYS A 119 -4.69 -4.15 -18.13
C LYS A 119 -4.39 -3.96 -16.66
N THR A 120 -4.37 -5.04 -15.90
CA THR A 120 -4.26 -5.00 -14.45
C THR A 120 -2.95 -5.61 -13.98
N ALA A 121 -2.17 -4.87 -13.20
CA ALA A 121 -1.02 -5.39 -12.50
C ALA A 121 -1.45 -5.96 -11.14
N LEU A 122 -1.28 -7.26 -10.95
CA LEU A 122 -1.46 -7.96 -9.68
C LEU A 122 -0.11 -8.06 -9.00
N ILE A 123 0.10 -7.27 -7.97
CA ILE A 123 1.38 -7.15 -7.27
C ILE A 123 1.30 -7.91 -5.96
N LEU A 124 2.07 -8.98 -5.86
CA LEU A 124 2.14 -9.80 -4.67
C LEU A 124 3.25 -9.25 -3.77
N SER A 125 2.90 -8.95 -2.53
CA SER A 125 3.87 -8.51 -1.54
C SER A 125 4.79 -9.67 -1.18
N THR A 126 6.10 -9.45 -1.20
CA THR A 126 7.07 -10.42 -0.71
C THR A 126 7.41 -10.09 0.73
N TYR A 127 7.31 -11.10 1.61
CA TYR A 127 7.85 -10.96 2.95
C TYR A 127 9.32 -11.40 2.96
N PRO A 128 10.20 -10.66 3.63
CA PRO A 128 11.62 -10.92 3.55
C PRO A 128 12.04 -12.25 4.20
N GLY A 129 12.88 -12.99 3.54
CA GLY A 129 13.78 -13.91 4.16
C GLY A 129 13.74 -15.39 3.78
N LYS A 130 12.70 -15.93 3.13
CA LYS A 130 12.74 -17.33 2.72
C LYS A 130 12.09 -17.54 1.35
N ALA A 131 12.75 -18.30 0.49
CA ALA A 131 12.26 -18.62 -0.84
C ALA A 131 10.89 -19.35 -0.88
N TYR A 132 10.47 -19.92 0.25
CA TYR A 132 9.18 -20.60 0.38
C TYR A 132 8.03 -19.69 0.88
N GLN A 133 8.30 -18.44 1.23
CA GLN A 133 7.28 -17.46 1.65
C GLN A 133 7.07 -16.38 0.58
N ILE A 134 6.99 -16.82 -0.67
CA ILE A 134 6.59 -15.97 -1.77
C ILE A 134 5.15 -15.52 -1.54
N ALA A 135 4.92 -14.21 -1.67
CA ALA A 135 3.60 -13.62 -1.54
C ALA A 135 2.91 -13.88 -0.19
N HIS A 136 3.66 -13.68 0.89
CA HIS A 136 3.12 -13.85 2.23
C HIS A 136 2.11 -12.74 2.58
N ALA A 137 1.01 -13.12 3.22
CA ALA A 137 0.03 -12.19 3.77
C ALA A 137 -0.62 -12.79 5.02
N VAL A 138 -0.69 -12.04 6.10
CA VAL A 138 -1.30 -12.53 7.35
C VAL A 138 -2.76 -12.91 7.11
N GLY A 139 -3.09 -14.18 7.35
CA GLY A 139 -4.43 -14.70 7.21
C GLY A 139 -4.96 -14.84 5.77
N LEU A 140 -4.20 -14.47 4.74
CA LEU A 140 -4.59 -14.53 3.34
C LEU A 140 -3.67 -15.44 2.53
N ASP A 141 -4.21 -16.39 1.81
CA ASP A 141 -3.49 -17.11 0.75
C ASP A 141 -3.38 -16.19 -0.48
N ALA A 142 -2.26 -15.47 -0.58
CA ALA A 142 -2.06 -14.49 -1.66
C ALA A 142 -1.96 -15.14 -3.04
N ILE A 143 -1.43 -16.35 -3.16
CA ILE A 143 -1.31 -17.10 -4.42
C ILE A 143 -2.70 -17.53 -4.92
N GLN A 144 -3.51 -18.15 -4.07
CA GLN A 144 -4.87 -18.54 -4.44
C GLN A 144 -5.78 -17.32 -4.62
N SER A 145 -5.59 -16.26 -3.83
CA SER A 145 -6.31 -14.99 -4.01
C SER A 145 -5.98 -14.33 -5.35
N CYS A 146 -4.72 -14.36 -5.78
CA CYS A 146 -4.33 -13.88 -7.10
C CYS A 146 -5.07 -14.65 -8.21
N ARG A 147 -5.13 -15.98 -8.12
CA ARG A 147 -5.87 -16.85 -9.05
C ARG A 147 -7.35 -16.49 -9.07
N ALA A 148 -7.96 -16.37 -7.89
CA ALA A 148 -9.36 -16.00 -7.75
C ALA A 148 -9.67 -14.62 -8.36
N ILE A 149 -8.79 -13.65 -8.18
CA ILE A 149 -8.90 -12.30 -8.75
C ILE A 149 -8.82 -12.34 -10.28
N VAL A 150 -7.88 -13.13 -10.86
CA VAL A 150 -7.78 -13.32 -12.32
C VAL A 150 -9.10 -13.86 -12.89
N GLU A 151 -9.68 -14.87 -12.24
CA GLU A 151 -10.97 -15.47 -12.63
C GLU A 151 -12.12 -14.46 -12.50
N ASP A 152 -12.28 -13.87 -11.31
CA ASP A 152 -13.39 -13.01 -10.98
C ASP A 152 -13.43 -11.71 -11.80
N ALA A 153 -12.29 -11.15 -12.13
CA ALA A 153 -12.18 -9.96 -12.96
C ALA A 153 -12.05 -10.26 -14.47
N GLY A 154 -12.01 -11.53 -14.85
CA GLY A 154 -11.92 -11.94 -16.27
C GLY A 154 -10.61 -11.47 -16.94
N LEU A 155 -9.50 -11.47 -16.20
CA LEU A 155 -8.22 -10.95 -16.69
C LEU A 155 -7.44 -11.95 -17.55
N GLY A 156 -7.82 -13.23 -17.50
CA GLY A 156 -7.18 -14.32 -18.24
C GLY A 156 -7.72 -15.68 -17.81
N ASP A 157 -7.13 -16.75 -18.34
CA ASP A 157 -7.47 -18.11 -17.95
C ASP A 157 -6.73 -18.50 -16.66
N PRO A 158 -7.43 -18.68 -15.52
CA PRO A 158 -6.77 -19.01 -14.25
C PRO A 158 -6.05 -20.36 -14.27
N ASP A 159 -6.46 -21.32 -15.11
CA ASP A 159 -5.80 -22.62 -15.22
C ASP A 159 -4.41 -22.50 -15.89
N ALA A 160 -4.23 -21.51 -16.76
CA ALA A 160 -2.94 -21.22 -17.39
C ALA A 160 -1.90 -20.67 -16.41
N LEU A 161 -2.26 -20.33 -15.17
CA LEU A 161 -1.32 -19.95 -14.11
C LEU A 161 -0.46 -21.13 -13.65
N GLY A 162 -0.95 -22.38 -13.74
CA GLY A 162 -0.21 -23.55 -13.27
C GLY A 162 0.21 -23.43 -11.81
N ASP A 163 1.45 -23.78 -11.49
CA ASP A 163 2.06 -23.48 -10.19
C ASP A 163 2.60 -22.03 -10.18
N LEU A 164 1.76 -21.09 -9.79
CA LEU A 164 2.11 -19.66 -9.78
C LEU A 164 3.31 -19.37 -8.87
N GLY A 165 3.41 -20.04 -7.72
CA GLY A 165 4.52 -19.87 -6.80
C GLY A 165 5.86 -20.26 -7.43
N GLN A 166 5.92 -21.42 -8.11
CA GLN A 166 7.10 -21.88 -8.83
C GLN A 166 7.44 -20.98 -10.03
N ARG A 167 6.42 -20.55 -10.77
CA ARG A 167 6.62 -19.68 -11.95
C ARG A 167 7.22 -18.33 -11.56
N LEU A 168 6.76 -17.71 -10.48
CA LEU A 168 7.31 -16.45 -9.98
C LEU A 168 8.75 -16.57 -9.45
N GLN A 169 9.23 -17.79 -9.19
CA GLN A 169 10.63 -18.03 -8.84
C GLN A 169 11.54 -18.19 -10.07
N THR A 170 10.99 -18.60 -11.20
CA THR A 170 11.75 -19.02 -12.39
C THR A 170 11.54 -18.12 -13.60
N GLU A 171 10.37 -17.47 -13.69
CA GLU A 171 10.05 -16.59 -14.81
C GLU A 171 10.35 -15.14 -14.45
N VAL A 172 10.94 -14.42 -15.40
CA VAL A 172 11.23 -13.00 -15.27
C VAL A 172 10.78 -12.24 -16.50
N LEU A 173 10.29 -11.04 -16.31
CA LEU A 173 10.11 -10.04 -17.35
C LEU A 173 11.22 -9.00 -17.23
N THR A 174 11.66 -8.48 -18.37
CA THR A 174 12.80 -7.57 -18.41
C THR A 174 12.41 -6.19 -18.89
N TRP A 175 13.07 -5.18 -18.34
CA TRP A 175 12.96 -3.81 -18.82
C TRP A 175 14.34 -3.19 -18.98
N SER A 176 14.61 -2.58 -20.14
CA SER A 176 15.95 -2.11 -20.45
C SER A 176 16.38 -0.95 -19.55
N VAL A 177 17.68 -0.89 -19.21
CA VAL A 177 18.25 0.26 -18.48
C VAL A 177 18.08 1.56 -19.28
N ALA A 178 18.09 1.48 -20.61
CA ALA A 178 17.88 2.66 -21.47
C ALA A 178 16.45 3.22 -21.33
N ASP A 179 15.42 2.35 -21.36
CA ASP A 179 14.03 2.77 -21.18
C ASP A 179 13.80 3.30 -19.75
N TYR A 180 14.42 2.65 -18.75
CA TYR A 180 14.38 3.15 -17.38
C TYR A 180 14.99 4.55 -17.26
N THR A 181 16.15 4.79 -17.86
CA THR A 181 16.81 6.09 -17.81
C THR A 181 15.93 7.16 -18.44
N ALA A 182 15.29 6.87 -19.58
CA ALA A 182 14.34 7.78 -20.19
C ALA A 182 13.08 8.05 -19.32
N ALA A 183 12.57 7.01 -18.65
CA ALA A 183 11.44 7.17 -17.74
C ALA A 183 11.82 7.95 -16.47
N LEU A 184 13.05 7.76 -15.99
CA LEU A 184 13.57 8.45 -14.82
C LEU A 184 13.64 9.98 -15.02
N ASP A 185 13.81 10.46 -16.26
CA ASP A 185 13.76 11.88 -16.59
C ASP A 185 12.41 12.54 -16.29
N THR A 186 11.35 11.73 -16.13
CA THR A 186 10.01 12.22 -15.71
C THR A 186 9.87 12.39 -14.20
N VAL A 187 10.78 11.81 -13.44
CA VAL A 187 10.81 11.93 -11.97
C VAL A 187 11.39 13.29 -11.57
N PRO A 188 10.84 13.99 -10.57
CA PRO A 188 11.37 15.27 -10.11
C PRO A 188 12.87 15.21 -9.78
N SER A 189 13.61 16.25 -10.18
CA SER A 189 15.07 16.33 -10.07
C SER A 189 15.59 16.10 -8.65
N ASP A 190 14.85 16.52 -7.63
CA ASP A 190 15.23 16.33 -6.23
C ASP A 190 15.20 14.86 -5.83
N LEU A 191 14.20 14.10 -6.30
CA LEU A 191 14.12 12.65 -6.08
C LEU A 191 15.18 11.92 -6.89
N HIS A 192 15.46 12.36 -8.12
CA HIS A 192 16.52 11.83 -8.95
C HIS A 192 17.89 11.98 -8.24
N ALA A 193 18.19 13.18 -7.70
CA ALA A 193 19.42 13.40 -6.95
C ALA A 193 19.53 12.50 -5.71
N GLN A 194 18.47 12.37 -4.92
CA GLN A 194 18.42 11.47 -3.75
C GLN A 194 18.68 10.01 -4.14
N LEU A 195 18.13 9.55 -5.27
CA LEU A 195 18.31 8.19 -5.75
C LEU A 195 19.78 7.88 -6.07
N PHE A 196 20.44 8.75 -6.82
CA PHE A 196 21.85 8.57 -7.18
C PHE A 196 22.80 8.78 -5.99
N GLU A 197 22.46 9.67 -5.06
CA GLU A 197 23.22 9.84 -3.81
C GLU A 197 23.16 8.57 -2.95
N ALA A 198 21.98 7.95 -2.84
CA ALA A 198 21.80 6.77 -2.00
C ALA A 198 22.32 5.47 -2.63
N TRP A 199 22.19 5.30 -3.95
CA TRP A 199 22.41 4.02 -4.63
C TRP A 199 23.45 4.03 -5.74
N GLY A 200 23.93 5.21 -6.14
CA GLY A 200 24.98 5.34 -7.16
C GLY A 200 24.55 4.93 -8.57
N ASP A 201 25.40 4.17 -9.26
CA ASP A 201 25.20 3.80 -10.66
C ASP A 201 24.11 2.71 -10.82
N ILE A 202 23.22 2.91 -11.77
CA ILE A 202 22.14 1.99 -12.14
C ILE A 202 22.68 0.58 -12.45
N ALA A 203 23.83 0.48 -13.10
CA ALA A 203 24.42 -0.80 -13.50
C ALA A 203 24.82 -1.69 -12.31
N GLN A 204 24.92 -1.12 -11.10
CA GLN A 204 25.27 -1.83 -9.87
C GLN A 204 24.04 -2.32 -9.10
N ASP A 205 22.82 -1.96 -9.54
CA ASP A 205 21.61 -2.41 -8.88
C ASP A 205 21.45 -3.94 -8.97
N GLN A 206 21.03 -4.56 -7.88
CA GLN A 206 20.87 -6.02 -7.74
C GLN A 206 19.91 -6.65 -8.75
N TYR A 207 18.98 -5.86 -9.29
CA TYR A 207 18.00 -6.30 -10.29
C TYR A 207 18.52 -6.15 -11.72
N VAL A 208 19.68 -5.55 -11.95
CA VAL A 208 20.21 -5.34 -13.29
C VAL A 208 21.11 -6.51 -13.70
N GLN A 209 20.75 -7.14 -14.82
CA GLN A 209 21.56 -8.17 -15.49
C GLN A 209 21.55 -7.93 -16.99
N ASN A 210 22.71 -8.00 -17.62
CA ASN A 210 22.87 -7.82 -19.07
C ASN A 210 22.22 -6.52 -19.62
N GLY A 211 22.29 -5.41 -18.86
CA GLY A 211 21.76 -4.11 -19.26
C GLY A 211 20.22 -3.97 -19.17
N ALA A 212 19.56 -4.86 -18.46
CA ALA A 212 18.13 -4.79 -18.19
C ALA A 212 17.79 -5.17 -16.74
N PHE A 213 16.75 -4.55 -16.19
CA PHE A 213 16.14 -4.99 -14.93
C PHE A 213 15.42 -6.32 -15.15
N GLN A 214 15.52 -7.20 -14.16
CA GLN A 214 14.90 -8.52 -14.12
C GLN A 214 13.83 -8.52 -13.01
N PHE A 215 12.55 -8.62 -13.38
CA PHE A 215 11.46 -8.66 -12.42
C PHE A 215 10.82 -10.05 -12.40
N PRO A 216 10.73 -10.72 -11.23
CA PRO A 216 9.92 -11.92 -11.07
C PRO A 216 8.47 -11.61 -11.42
N ALA A 217 8.09 -11.92 -12.66
CA ALA A 217 6.78 -11.55 -13.20
C ALA A 217 6.40 -12.42 -14.39
N LEU A 218 5.11 -12.50 -14.65
CA LEU A 218 4.54 -13.17 -15.82
C LEU A 218 3.34 -12.41 -16.37
N GLN A 219 3.11 -12.54 -17.67
CA GLN A 219 1.95 -11.97 -18.35
C GLN A 219 0.93 -13.07 -18.62
N LEU A 220 -0.32 -12.84 -18.25
CA LEU A 220 -1.45 -13.72 -18.53
C LEU A 220 -2.65 -12.89 -19.01
N GLY A 221 -2.93 -12.94 -20.32
CA GLY A 221 -4.00 -12.11 -20.88
C GLY A 221 -3.80 -10.63 -20.53
N ASN A 222 -4.76 -10.03 -19.83
CA ASN A 222 -4.68 -8.66 -19.36
C ASN A 222 -4.09 -8.52 -17.95
N ALA A 223 -3.74 -9.62 -17.28
CA ALA A 223 -3.06 -9.60 -15.99
C ALA A 223 -1.53 -9.62 -16.18
N LEU A 224 -0.84 -8.65 -15.59
CA LEU A 224 0.56 -8.73 -15.26
C LEU A 224 0.66 -9.16 -13.80
N ILE A 225 1.25 -10.31 -13.51
CA ILE A 225 1.41 -10.81 -12.14
C ILE A 225 2.88 -10.71 -11.77
N ALA A 226 3.19 -10.02 -10.69
CA ALA A 226 4.58 -9.74 -10.32
C ALA A 226 4.79 -9.76 -8.80
N LEU A 227 6.00 -10.10 -8.38
CA LEU A 227 6.45 -9.88 -7.01
C LEU A 227 6.92 -8.44 -6.85
N GLN A 228 6.50 -7.77 -5.77
CA GLN A 228 7.01 -6.45 -5.43
C GLN A 228 8.51 -6.54 -5.11
N PRO A 229 9.38 -5.75 -5.79
CA PRO A 229 10.80 -5.76 -5.47
C PRO A 229 11.07 -5.14 -4.09
N GLU A 230 12.23 -5.46 -3.53
CA GLU A 230 12.69 -4.88 -2.28
C GLU A 230 13.10 -3.41 -2.46
N ARG A 231 12.84 -2.58 -1.43
CA ARG A 231 13.21 -1.15 -1.43
C ARG A 231 14.72 -0.91 -1.37
N GLY A 232 15.48 -1.91 -0.92
CA GLY A 232 16.92 -1.81 -0.68
C GLY A 232 17.64 -3.14 -0.85
N TRP A 233 18.81 -3.29 -0.20
CA TRP A 233 19.57 -4.52 -0.28
C TRP A 233 18.86 -5.69 0.43
N LEU A 234 18.82 -6.84 -0.20
CA LEU A 234 18.25 -8.09 0.33
C LEU A 234 18.80 -8.49 1.71
N LYS A 235 20.00 -8.03 2.06
CA LYS A 235 20.71 -8.40 3.31
C LYS A 235 20.35 -7.54 4.52
N THR A 236 19.73 -6.38 4.34
CA THR A 236 19.45 -5.41 5.42
C THR A 236 17.95 -5.21 5.66
N ARG A 237 17.15 -6.20 5.38
CA ARG A 237 15.69 -6.15 5.23
C ARG A 237 14.88 -5.77 6.48
N TYR A 238 15.43 -5.90 7.64
CA TYR A 238 14.63 -6.12 8.85
C TYR A 238 14.19 -4.85 9.59
N ASP A 239 14.97 -3.78 9.47
CA ASP A 239 14.61 -2.49 10.08
C ASP A 239 13.82 -1.56 9.13
N ASP A 240 13.54 -1.99 7.89
CA ASP A 240 13.25 -1.08 6.78
C ASP A 240 11.80 -1.03 6.31
N TYR A 241 10.93 -1.94 6.76
CA TYR A 241 9.57 -2.04 6.21
C TYR A 241 8.73 -0.78 6.43
N HIS A 242 8.87 -0.18 7.60
CA HIS A 242 8.17 1.05 7.97
C HIS A 242 9.08 2.28 8.02
N ASP A 243 10.34 2.16 7.63
CA ASP A 243 11.28 3.28 7.58
C ASP A 243 10.89 4.26 6.47
N LEU A 244 10.29 5.39 6.87
CA LEU A 244 9.89 6.48 6.00
C LEU A 244 11.05 7.35 5.49
N SER A 245 12.28 7.10 5.95
CA SER A 245 13.46 7.89 5.58
C SER A 245 14.28 7.30 4.45
N ARG A 246 14.13 5.99 4.16
CA ARG A 246 14.97 5.27 3.23
C ARG A 246 14.56 5.47 1.78
N THR A 247 15.43 6.06 0.99
CA THR A 247 15.29 6.18 -0.46
C THR A 247 15.22 4.79 -1.11
N PRO A 248 14.22 4.49 -1.97
CA PRO A 248 14.12 3.22 -2.69
C PRO A 248 15.29 3.02 -3.65
N CYS A 249 15.70 1.76 -3.90
CA CYS A 249 16.75 1.44 -4.87
C CYS A 249 16.27 1.58 -6.32
N HIS A 250 17.21 1.58 -7.28
CA HIS A 250 16.88 1.71 -8.70
C HIS A 250 15.92 0.63 -9.17
N GLY A 251 16.08 -0.64 -8.74
CA GLY A 251 15.18 -1.73 -9.11
C GLY A 251 13.74 -1.51 -8.65
N TYR A 252 13.56 -0.96 -7.45
CA TYR A 252 12.23 -0.61 -6.94
C TYR A 252 11.59 0.52 -7.73
N VAL A 253 12.35 1.59 -7.99
CA VAL A 253 11.89 2.72 -8.81
C VAL A 253 11.58 2.27 -10.24
N ALA A 254 12.46 1.47 -10.83
CA ALA A 254 12.29 0.92 -12.16
C ALA A 254 11.01 0.08 -12.29
N PHE A 255 10.69 -0.74 -11.30
CA PHE A 255 9.47 -1.55 -11.31
C PHE A 255 8.20 -0.71 -11.47
N TYR A 256 8.04 0.34 -10.68
CA TYR A 256 6.85 1.18 -10.76
C TYR A 256 6.82 2.08 -12.00
N LEU A 257 7.97 2.59 -12.46
CA LEU A 257 8.04 3.32 -13.72
C LEU A 257 7.76 2.40 -14.93
N TRP A 258 8.21 1.15 -14.87
CA TRP A 258 7.85 0.14 -15.84
C TRP A 258 6.34 -0.09 -15.93
N LEU A 259 5.65 -0.27 -14.79
CA LEU A 259 4.19 -0.39 -14.75
C LEU A 259 3.48 0.83 -15.35
N GLN A 260 3.97 2.03 -15.07
CA GLN A 260 3.44 3.26 -15.68
C GLN A 260 3.66 3.28 -17.19
N SER A 261 4.85 2.86 -17.69
CA SER A 261 5.18 2.83 -19.11
C SER A 261 4.33 1.84 -19.92
N MET A 262 3.83 0.78 -19.28
CA MET A 262 2.98 -0.23 -19.91
C MET A 262 1.53 0.23 -20.11
N ASN A 263 1.17 1.46 -19.72
CA ASN A 263 -0.21 1.95 -19.68
C ASN A 263 -1.12 1.00 -18.90
N THR A 264 -0.66 0.62 -17.70
CA THR A 264 -1.45 -0.16 -16.76
C THR A 264 -2.70 0.61 -16.35
N ASP A 265 -3.88 -0.02 -16.44
CA ASP A 265 -5.15 0.61 -16.12
C ASP A 265 -5.44 0.58 -14.61
N ALA A 266 -4.97 -0.45 -13.91
CA ALA A 266 -5.11 -0.60 -12.46
C ALA A 266 -3.99 -1.44 -11.85
N MET A 267 -3.65 -1.16 -10.59
CA MET A 267 -2.81 -2.02 -9.75
C MET A 267 -3.65 -2.62 -8.63
N VAL A 268 -3.53 -3.93 -8.41
CA VAL A 268 -4.10 -4.63 -7.26
C VAL A 268 -2.94 -5.14 -6.41
N HIS A 269 -2.77 -4.61 -5.23
CA HIS A 269 -1.79 -5.10 -4.27
C HIS A 269 -2.40 -6.24 -3.44
N ILE A 270 -1.75 -7.40 -3.43
CA ILE A 270 -2.20 -8.60 -2.72
C ILE A 270 -1.14 -8.96 -1.68
N GLY A 271 -1.47 -8.81 -0.41
CA GLY A 271 -0.53 -9.07 0.68
C GLY A 271 -1.01 -8.46 1.99
N ALA A 272 -0.20 -8.57 3.05
CA ALA A 272 -0.48 -7.94 4.35
C ALA A 272 -0.52 -6.41 4.20
N HIS A 273 0.52 -5.85 3.61
CA HIS A 273 0.62 -4.48 3.09
C HIS A 273 1.73 -4.44 2.03
N GLY A 274 1.74 -3.38 1.19
CA GLY A 274 2.87 -3.09 0.31
C GLY A 274 3.91 -2.22 1.00
N THR A 275 4.91 -1.82 0.24
CA THR A 275 5.95 -0.89 0.73
C THR A 275 5.90 0.47 0.04
N LEU A 276 5.05 0.64 -0.97
CA LEU A 276 4.93 1.88 -1.75
C LEU A 276 4.44 3.05 -0.88
N GLU A 277 3.46 2.80 -0.03
CA GLU A 277 2.90 3.76 0.93
C GLU A 277 3.87 4.13 2.05
N TRP A 278 4.94 3.35 2.26
CA TRP A 278 5.94 3.57 3.29
C TRP A 278 7.22 4.26 2.78
N LEU A 279 7.28 4.66 1.51
CA LEU A 279 8.42 5.40 0.96
C LEU A 279 8.54 6.81 1.54
N PRO A 280 9.75 7.44 1.48
CA PRO A 280 9.98 8.79 1.97
C PRO A 280 9.03 9.82 1.36
N GLY A 281 8.52 10.71 2.20
CA GLY A 281 7.61 11.78 1.81
C GLY A 281 6.69 12.22 2.94
N LYS A 282 5.77 13.11 2.64
CA LYS A 282 4.80 13.63 3.61
C LYS A 282 3.87 12.52 4.10
N SER A 283 3.39 12.66 5.33
CA SER A 283 2.43 11.71 5.91
C SER A 283 1.06 11.74 5.21
N VAL A 284 0.65 12.89 4.65
CA VAL A 284 -0.59 13.09 3.90
C VAL A 284 -0.45 14.30 2.98
N ALA A 285 -1.34 14.43 1.99
CA ALA A 285 -1.32 15.56 1.04
C ALA A 285 0.06 15.73 0.40
N LEU A 286 0.53 14.68 -0.25
CA LEU A 286 1.85 14.54 -0.83
C LEU A 286 2.12 15.64 -1.88
N SER A 287 3.38 16.02 -2.01
CA SER A 287 3.89 16.83 -3.12
C SER A 287 4.55 15.93 -4.18
N ASN A 288 4.89 16.52 -5.32
CA ASN A 288 5.68 15.84 -6.35
C ASN A 288 7.09 15.41 -5.88
N ALA A 289 7.58 16.00 -4.78
CA ALA A 289 8.84 15.61 -4.15
C ALA A 289 8.69 14.44 -3.13
N CYS A 290 7.58 13.70 -3.18
CA CYS A 290 7.34 12.51 -2.35
C CYS A 290 7.41 11.26 -3.21
N TRP A 291 8.23 10.29 -2.81
CA TRP A 291 8.39 9.03 -3.54
C TRP A 291 7.08 8.27 -3.79
N PRO A 292 6.14 8.14 -2.80
CA PRO A 292 4.88 7.47 -3.08
C PRO A 292 4.07 8.15 -4.19
N ASP A 293 4.06 9.48 -4.27
CA ASP A 293 3.34 10.22 -5.33
C ASP A 293 3.97 9.99 -6.72
N ALA A 294 5.30 10.01 -6.79
CA ALA A 294 6.04 9.82 -8.05
C ALA A 294 5.86 8.39 -8.60
N LEU A 295 5.92 7.38 -7.72
CA LEU A 295 5.89 5.98 -8.14
C LEU A 295 4.48 5.42 -8.29
N ALA A 296 3.51 5.82 -7.47
CA ALA A 296 2.10 5.47 -7.69
C ALA A 296 1.55 6.10 -8.97
N GLY A 297 2.03 7.27 -9.33
CA GLY A 297 1.54 8.00 -10.49
C GLY A 297 0.05 8.30 -10.38
N ASP A 298 -0.66 8.07 -11.50
CA ASP A 298 -2.10 8.28 -11.61
C ASP A 298 -2.88 6.94 -11.66
N ILE A 299 -2.18 5.82 -11.59
CA ILE A 299 -2.79 4.50 -11.74
C ILE A 299 -3.73 4.23 -10.55
N PRO A 300 -4.99 3.86 -10.78
CA PRO A 300 -5.90 3.37 -9.75
C PRO A 300 -5.30 2.21 -8.97
N ILE A 301 -5.20 2.35 -7.64
CA ILE A 301 -4.66 1.31 -6.75
C ILE A 301 -5.79 0.72 -5.94
N ILE A 302 -5.93 -0.60 -5.98
CA ILE A 302 -6.91 -1.38 -5.26
C ILE A 302 -6.17 -2.32 -4.31
N TYR A 303 -6.63 -2.39 -3.08
CA TYR A 303 -5.96 -3.10 -2.01
C TYR A 303 -6.93 -4.05 -1.29
N PRO A 304 -6.93 -5.36 -1.59
CA PRO A 304 -7.47 -6.34 -0.66
C PRO A 304 -6.73 -6.23 0.67
N PHE A 305 -7.39 -5.74 1.72
CA PHE A 305 -6.75 -5.37 2.96
C PHE A 305 -7.44 -6.03 4.16
N ILE A 306 -6.66 -6.54 5.11
CA ILE A 306 -7.22 -7.17 6.31
C ILE A 306 -7.94 -6.14 7.18
N VAL A 307 -9.16 -6.46 7.66
CA VAL A 307 -10.02 -5.48 8.36
C VAL A 307 -9.54 -5.13 9.76
N ASN A 308 -8.70 -5.95 10.37
CA ASN A 308 -8.21 -5.74 11.74
C ASN A 308 -6.95 -4.86 11.82
N ASP A 309 -6.42 -4.37 10.67
CA ASP A 309 -5.30 -3.44 10.64
C ASP A 309 -5.65 -2.10 9.98
N PRO A 310 -6.48 -1.26 10.63
CA PRO A 310 -6.89 0.03 10.08
C PRO A 310 -5.77 1.07 10.05
N GLY A 311 -4.71 0.89 10.85
CA GLY A 311 -3.57 1.81 10.92
C GLY A 311 -2.75 1.80 9.63
N GLU A 312 -2.39 0.64 9.14
CA GLU A 312 -1.66 0.47 7.89
C GLU A 312 -2.53 0.78 6.67
N ALA A 313 -3.81 0.37 6.70
CA ALA A 313 -4.77 0.74 5.66
C ALA A 313 -4.88 2.27 5.47
N ALA A 314 -4.76 3.04 6.56
CA ALA A 314 -4.77 4.51 6.50
C ALA A 314 -3.57 5.06 5.72
N GLN A 315 -2.39 4.44 5.81
CA GLN A 315 -1.21 4.85 5.02
C GLN A 315 -1.47 4.67 3.52
N ALA A 316 -1.97 3.51 3.10
CA ALA A 316 -2.31 3.24 1.70
C ALA A 316 -3.36 4.23 1.17
N LYS A 317 -4.44 4.48 1.91
CA LYS A 317 -5.48 5.45 1.53
C LYS A 317 -4.95 6.87 1.39
N ARG A 318 -4.13 7.34 2.33
CA ARG A 318 -3.74 8.75 2.46
C ARG A 318 -2.50 9.11 1.65
N ARG A 319 -1.62 8.14 1.40
CA ARG A 319 -0.35 8.38 0.71
C ARG A 319 -0.35 7.99 -0.75
N ILE A 320 -1.06 6.92 -1.13
CA ILE A 320 -1.13 6.45 -2.52
C ILE A 320 -2.55 6.43 -3.09
N SER A 321 -3.52 7.03 -2.39
CA SER A 321 -4.93 7.11 -2.81
C SER A 321 -5.55 5.73 -3.09
N ALA A 322 -5.14 4.70 -2.35
CA ALA A 322 -5.63 3.34 -2.55
C ALA A 322 -7.08 3.18 -2.13
N LEU A 323 -7.84 2.44 -2.92
CA LEU A 323 -9.15 1.90 -2.54
C LEU A 323 -8.93 0.59 -1.78
N THR A 324 -9.25 0.57 -0.51
CA THR A 324 -9.17 -0.66 0.30
C THR A 324 -10.45 -1.45 0.22
N LEU A 325 -10.34 -2.75 -0.05
CA LEU A 325 -11.42 -3.72 -0.02
C LEU A 325 -11.16 -4.65 1.16
N GLY A 326 -11.97 -4.52 2.21
CA GLY A 326 -11.77 -5.28 3.44
C GLY A 326 -11.99 -6.78 3.24
N HIS A 327 -11.11 -7.61 3.78
CA HIS A 327 -11.34 -9.04 3.95
C HIS A 327 -11.22 -9.43 5.42
N ILE A 328 -11.99 -10.42 5.83
CA ILE A 328 -12.00 -10.91 7.20
C ILE A 328 -11.07 -12.13 7.27
N PRO A 329 -10.05 -12.13 8.15
CA PRO A 329 -9.23 -13.30 8.33
C PRO A 329 -10.05 -14.47 8.87
N PRO A 330 -9.65 -15.72 8.60
CA PRO A 330 -10.28 -16.89 9.20
C PRO A 330 -10.28 -16.78 10.71
N PRO A 331 -11.28 -17.33 11.41
CA PRO A 331 -11.23 -17.41 12.85
C PRO A 331 -10.00 -18.22 13.27
N LEU A 332 -9.24 -17.69 14.21
CA LEU A 332 -8.16 -18.42 14.82
C LEU A 332 -8.74 -19.68 15.47
N ALA A 333 -8.13 -20.83 15.23
CA ALA A 333 -8.48 -22.03 15.99
C ALA A 333 -8.34 -21.70 17.48
N GLN A 334 -9.22 -22.25 18.31
CA GLN A 334 -9.11 -22.12 19.78
C GLN A 334 -7.89 -22.86 20.38
N SER A 335 -6.90 -23.21 19.61
CA SER A 335 -5.58 -23.56 20.11
C SER A 335 -4.88 -22.26 20.45
N HIS A 336 -4.96 -21.85 21.72
CA HIS A 336 -4.18 -20.72 22.22
C HIS A 336 -2.76 -20.79 21.68
N THR A 337 -2.19 -19.66 21.24
CA THR A 337 -0.72 -19.45 21.32
C THR A 337 -0.32 -20.12 22.60
N PRO A 338 0.55 -21.15 22.59
CA PRO A 338 0.89 -21.82 23.85
C PRO A 338 1.15 -20.71 24.85
N ASP A 339 0.46 -20.73 26.01
CA ASP A 339 0.50 -19.64 26.99
C ASP A 339 1.93 -19.13 27.25
N ALA A 340 2.91 -19.98 26.96
CA ALA A 340 4.32 -19.69 27.00
C ALA A 340 4.79 -18.58 26.02
N PHE A 341 4.16 -18.43 24.84
CA PHE A 341 4.61 -17.45 23.81
C PHE A 341 3.85 -16.14 23.86
N VAL A 342 2.72 -16.05 24.58
CA VAL A 342 1.95 -14.80 24.72
C VAL A 342 2.79 -13.63 25.29
N PRO A 343 3.67 -13.85 26.30
CA PRO A 343 4.56 -12.79 26.77
C PRO A 343 5.56 -12.32 25.71
N LEU A 344 6.05 -13.24 24.86
CA LEU A 344 6.98 -12.90 23.78
C LEU A 344 6.27 -12.07 22.68
N GLU A 345 5.06 -12.45 22.33
CA GLU A 345 4.20 -11.69 21.41
C GLU A 345 3.97 -10.26 21.90
N ASN A 346 3.58 -10.10 23.16
CA ASN A 346 3.35 -8.77 23.74
C ASN A 346 4.61 -7.88 23.72
N LEU A 347 5.78 -8.46 23.93
CA LEU A 347 7.04 -7.71 23.85
C LEU A 347 7.38 -7.30 22.41
N LEU A 348 7.10 -8.13 21.42
CA LEU A 348 7.28 -7.82 19.99
C LEU A 348 6.33 -6.72 19.55
N ASP A 349 5.06 -6.78 19.95
CA ASP A 349 4.07 -5.73 19.68
C ASP A 349 4.47 -4.40 20.35
N GLU A 350 4.99 -4.46 21.59
CA GLU A 350 5.49 -3.26 22.29
C GLU A 350 6.73 -2.69 21.60
N PHE A 351 7.63 -3.54 21.12
CA PHE A 351 8.82 -3.13 20.36
C PHE A 351 8.43 -2.44 19.06
N SER A 352 7.51 -3.00 18.29
CA SER A 352 7.00 -2.41 17.05
C SER A 352 6.37 -1.03 17.27
N ASN A 353 5.66 -0.85 18.39
CA ASN A 353 5.07 0.43 18.78
C ASN A 353 6.09 1.44 19.32
N ALA A 354 7.22 0.99 19.86
CA ALA A 354 8.28 1.84 20.39
C ALA A 354 9.27 2.30 19.30
N ASP A 355 9.29 1.63 18.16
CA ASP A 355 10.22 1.93 17.09
C ASP A 355 10.01 3.36 16.55
N GLY A 356 11.13 4.10 16.44
CA GLY A 356 11.12 5.50 16.02
C GLY A 356 10.67 6.53 17.08
N LEU A 357 10.13 6.09 18.25
CA LEU A 357 9.64 6.99 19.29
C LEU A 357 10.56 7.09 20.52
N ASP A 358 11.15 6.01 20.97
CA ASP A 358 12.02 5.96 22.16
C ASP A 358 13.16 4.94 22.00
N PRO A 359 14.34 5.36 21.53
CA PRO A 359 15.48 4.48 21.32
C PRO A 359 15.92 3.70 22.57
N LYS A 360 15.87 4.30 23.77
CA LYS A 360 16.24 3.61 25.01
C LYS A 360 15.25 2.54 25.43
N ARG A 361 13.97 2.74 25.14
CA ARG A 361 12.93 1.75 25.37
C ARG A 361 13.09 0.60 24.39
N ARG A 362 13.35 0.90 23.11
CA ARG A 362 13.63 -0.06 22.06
C ARG A 362 14.77 -1.00 22.44
N ASP A 363 15.93 -0.45 22.86
CA ASP A 363 17.10 -1.26 23.25
C ASP A 363 16.76 -2.21 24.41
N ARG A 364 16.03 -1.73 25.42
CA ARG A 364 15.58 -2.55 26.55
C ARG A 364 14.60 -3.66 26.11
N LEU A 365 13.70 -3.36 25.20
CA LEU A 365 12.75 -4.36 24.67
C LEU A 365 13.48 -5.43 23.87
N MET A 366 14.50 -5.07 23.09
CA MET A 366 15.33 -6.06 22.38
C MET A 366 15.98 -7.04 23.33
N ASP A 367 16.60 -6.57 24.42
CA ASP A 367 17.19 -7.44 25.42
C ASP A 367 16.14 -8.37 26.05
N GLN A 368 14.98 -7.84 26.44
CA GLN A 368 13.90 -8.63 27.03
C GLN A 368 13.33 -9.70 26.07
N ILE A 369 13.17 -9.36 24.78
CA ILE A 369 12.73 -10.32 23.75
C ILE A 369 13.75 -11.44 23.60
N ARG A 370 15.05 -11.10 23.53
CA ARG A 370 16.12 -12.09 23.41
C ARG A 370 16.18 -13.01 24.62
N ASP A 371 16.16 -12.47 25.84
CA ASP A 371 16.17 -13.26 27.08
C ASP A 371 14.99 -14.21 27.15
N LEU A 372 13.79 -13.74 26.79
CA LEU A 372 12.59 -14.55 26.80
C LEU A 372 12.61 -15.63 25.71
N ALA A 373 13.01 -15.28 24.49
CA ALA A 373 13.14 -16.21 23.37
C ALA A 373 14.15 -17.33 23.68
N GLN A 374 15.28 -16.99 24.32
CA GLN A 374 16.25 -17.96 24.77
C GLN A 374 15.67 -18.88 25.85
N SER A 375 14.95 -18.35 26.82
CA SER A 375 14.31 -19.12 27.88
C SER A 375 13.24 -20.11 27.37
N LEU A 376 12.59 -19.76 26.26
CA LEU A 376 11.59 -20.57 25.57
C LEU A 376 12.19 -21.58 24.57
N GLY A 377 13.51 -21.58 24.37
CA GLY A 377 14.18 -22.45 23.41
C GLY A 377 14.07 -21.98 21.94
N VAL A 378 13.40 -20.85 21.66
CA VAL A 378 13.15 -20.32 20.31
C VAL A 378 14.47 -20.01 19.59
N GLU A 379 15.45 -19.44 20.28
CA GLU A 379 16.76 -19.13 19.66
C GLU A 379 17.48 -20.41 19.22
N GLN A 380 17.35 -21.50 19.99
CA GLN A 380 17.94 -22.79 19.64
C GLN A 380 17.26 -23.40 18.41
N ASP A 381 15.93 -23.36 18.35
CA ASP A 381 15.14 -23.86 17.22
C ASP A 381 15.41 -23.08 15.92
N LEU A 382 15.67 -21.78 16.04
CA LEU A 382 15.99 -20.89 14.92
C LEU A 382 17.48 -20.89 14.52
N GLY A 383 18.33 -21.62 15.25
CA GLY A 383 19.77 -21.61 15.02
C GLY A 383 20.42 -20.23 15.22
N ILE A 384 19.89 -19.44 16.14
CA ILE A 384 20.45 -18.12 16.48
C ILE A 384 21.64 -18.35 17.40
N ALA A 385 22.86 -18.14 16.89
CA ALA A 385 24.09 -18.21 17.68
C ALA A 385 24.36 -16.84 18.34
N GLY A 386 25.19 -16.82 19.39
CA GLY A 386 25.47 -15.60 20.14
C GLY A 386 26.19 -14.47 19.38
N ASP A 387 26.66 -14.74 18.16
CA ASP A 387 27.30 -13.80 17.24
C ASP A 387 26.36 -13.24 16.16
N VAL A 388 25.07 -13.64 16.16
CA VAL A 388 24.06 -13.10 15.25
C VAL A 388 23.72 -11.68 15.70
N ASP A 389 23.65 -10.76 14.72
CA ASP A 389 23.24 -9.37 14.95
C ASP A 389 21.89 -9.30 15.67
N GLN A 390 21.77 -8.35 16.62
CA GLN A 390 20.56 -8.23 17.43
C GLN A 390 19.29 -7.99 16.60
N GLY A 391 19.38 -7.17 15.55
CA GLY A 391 18.26 -6.91 14.64
C GLY A 391 17.86 -8.16 13.88
N GLU A 392 18.82 -8.92 13.34
CA GLU A 392 18.57 -10.18 12.66
C GLU A 392 17.94 -11.23 13.59
N ALA A 393 18.43 -11.35 14.82
CA ALA A 393 17.87 -12.25 15.80
C ALA A 393 16.41 -11.92 16.12
N LEU A 394 16.13 -10.64 16.37
CA LEU A 394 14.79 -10.17 16.68
C LEU A 394 13.80 -10.53 15.56
N THR A 395 14.19 -10.33 14.34
CA THR A 395 13.36 -10.64 13.19
C THR A 395 13.07 -12.12 13.02
N ARG A 396 14.07 -12.98 13.27
CA ARG A 396 13.85 -14.41 13.24
C ARG A 396 12.86 -14.83 14.32
N ILE A 397 12.91 -14.19 15.49
CA ILE A 397 12.02 -14.44 16.62
C ILE A 397 10.60 -13.96 16.31
N ASP A 398 10.44 -12.73 15.85
CA ASP A 398 9.15 -12.16 15.46
C ASP A 398 8.43 -13.02 14.42
N ARG A 399 9.18 -13.43 13.41
CA ARG A 399 8.70 -14.34 12.41
C ARG A 399 8.27 -15.69 12.94
N PHE A 400 9.03 -16.29 13.87
CA PHE A 400 8.67 -17.56 14.49
C PHE A 400 7.32 -17.45 15.20
N VAL A 401 7.08 -16.34 15.90
CA VAL A 401 5.79 -16.06 16.55
C VAL A 401 4.68 -15.88 15.51
N CYS A 402 4.95 -15.21 14.41
CA CYS A 402 4.00 -15.10 13.29
C CYS A 402 3.72 -16.45 12.64
N ASP A 403 4.74 -17.27 12.38
CA ASP A 403 4.58 -18.65 11.82
C ASP A 403 3.72 -19.54 12.75
N ILE A 404 3.89 -19.40 14.08
CA ILE A 404 3.03 -20.11 15.05
C ILE A 404 1.59 -19.62 14.96
N LYS A 405 1.37 -18.30 14.86
CA LYS A 405 0.02 -17.74 14.69
C LYS A 405 -0.64 -18.24 13.39
N GLU A 406 0.11 -18.30 12.31
CA GLU A 406 -0.41 -18.80 11.03
C GLU A 406 -0.75 -20.29 11.06
N ALA A 407 0.08 -21.09 11.72
CA ALA A 407 -0.22 -22.51 11.93
C ALA A 407 -1.51 -22.76 12.75
N GLN A 408 -2.04 -21.71 13.39
CA GLN A 408 -3.28 -21.76 14.18
C GLN A 408 -4.56 -21.49 13.37
N PHE A 409 -4.46 -21.10 12.09
CA PHE A 409 -5.64 -21.04 11.24
C PHE A 409 -6.13 -22.46 10.94
N ALA A 410 -7.03 -22.98 11.79
CA ALA A 410 -7.49 -24.37 11.74
C ALA A 410 -8.09 -24.77 10.40
N ASP A 411 -8.66 -23.81 9.72
CA ASP A 411 -9.40 -24.00 8.48
C ASP A 411 -8.61 -23.52 7.24
N GLY A 412 -7.33 -23.21 7.40
CA GLY A 412 -6.47 -22.67 6.34
C GLY A 412 -6.56 -21.16 6.17
N LEU A 413 -5.79 -20.63 5.23
CA LEU A 413 -5.76 -19.21 4.92
C LEU A 413 -7.01 -18.79 4.12
N HIS A 414 -7.47 -17.54 4.33
CA HIS A 414 -8.55 -16.97 3.53
C HIS A 414 -8.13 -16.79 2.07
N VAL A 415 -8.99 -17.16 1.15
CA VAL A 415 -8.84 -16.84 -0.28
C VAL A 415 -9.82 -15.73 -0.64
N PHE A 416 -9.33 -14.59 -1.09
CA PHE A 416 -10.14 -13.40 -1.39
C PHE A 416 -11.28 -13.74 -2.36
N GLY A 417 -12.49 -13.37 -2.00
CA GLY A 417 -13.69 -13.66 -2.81
C GLY A 417 -14.14 -15.13 -2.81
N ARG A 418 -13.58 -15.99 -1.97
CA ARG A 418 -13.98 -17.39 -1.85
C ARG A 418 -14.49 -17.71 -0.44
N MET A 419 -15.46 -18.63 -0.38
CA MET A 419 -15.95 -19.14 0.90
C MET A 419 -14.95 -20.13 1.47
N GLY A 420 -14.47 -19.86 2.69
CA GLY A 420 -13.59 -20.77 3.42
C GLY A 420 -14.31 -21.66 4.44
N TYR A 421 -15.55 -21.30 4.87
CA TYR A 421 -16.21 -21.91 6.01
C TYR A 421 -17.72 -21.95 5.84
N GLU A 422 -18.40 -22.89 6.54
CA GLU A 422 -19.86 -22.94 6.63
C GLU A 422 -20.39 -21.81 7.52
N GLY A 423 -21.32 -20.98 6.99
CA GLY A 423 -22.01 -19.92 7.74
C GLY A 423 -22.08 -18.56 7.01
N ASP A 424 -22.25 -17.48 7.77
CA ASP A 424 -22.48 -16.09 7.29
C ASP A 424 -21.37 -15.51 6.38
N GLN A 425 -20.30 -16.24 6.15
CA GLN A 425 -19.16 -15.82 5.34
C GLN A 425 -19.42 -15.80 3.82
N SER A 426 -20.50 -16.44 3.36
CA SER A 426 -20.91 -16.32 1.97
C SER A 426 -21.17 -14.88 1.55
N LEU A 427 -21.74 -14.06 2.45
CA LEU A 427 -21.99 -12.65 2.24
C LEU A 427 -20.70 -11.84 2.13
N ALA A 428 -19.69 -12.13 2.97
CA ALA A 428 -18.37 -11.49 2.93
C ALA A 428 -17.66 -11.79 1.60
N ALA A 429 -17.57 -13.04 1.19
CA ALA A 429 -16.95 -13.44 -0.07
C ALA A 429 -17.65 -12.81 -1.29
N HIS A 430 -18.98 -12.71 -1.28
CA HIS A 430 -19.72 -11.99 -2.32
C HIS A 430 -19.39 -10.50 -2.33
N SER A 431 -19.32 -9.87 -1.15
CA SER A 431 -18.97 -8.45 -1.02
C SER A 431 -17.56 -8.16 -1.52
N GLU A 432 -16.58 -9.02 -1.22
CA GLU A 432 -15.20 -8.92 -1.72
C GLU A 432 -15.16 -8.97 -3.25
N ARG A 433 -15.79 -9.96 -3.87
CA ARG A 433 -15.88 -10.11 -5.34
C ARG A 433 -16.57 -8.94 -5.99
N ASP A 434 -17.72 -8.55 -5.46
CA ASP A 434 -18.52 -7.47 -6.03
C ASP A 434 -17.79 -6.12 -5.87
N GLY A 435 -17.10 -5.92 -4.76
CA GLY A 435 -16.23 -4.76 -4.54
C GLY A 435 -15.11 -4.69 -5.58
N LEU A 436 -14.39 -5.79 -5.78
CA LEU A 436 -13.30 -5.87 -6.75
C LEU A 436 -13.79 -5.65 -8.19
N ARG A 437 -14.88 -6.33 -8.58
CA ARG A 437 -15.48 -6.18 -9.91
C ARG A 437 -16.00 -4.78 -10.14
N THR A 438 -16.60 -4.16 -9.13
CA THR A 438 -17.05 -2.77 -9.19
C THR A 438 -15.87 -1.83 -9.38
N ALA A 439 -14.79 -2.05 -8.65
CA ALA A 439 -13.58 -1.22 -8.74
C ALA A 439 -12.88 -1.36 -10.10
N LEU A 440 -12.74 -2.58 -10.64
CA LEU A 440 -12.01 -2.84 -11.89
C LEU A 440 -12.85 -2.64 -13.15
N CYS A 441 -14.14 -2.93 -13.11
CA CYS A 441 -14.95 -3.00 -14.33
C CYS A 441 -16.17 -2.08 -14.32
N GLY A 442 -16.40 -1.31 -13.26
CA GLY A 442 -17.54 -0.40 -13.13
C GLY A 442 -18.93 -1.09 -13.18
N ARG A 443 -18.98 -2.41 -13.16
CA ARG A 443 -20.20 -3.19 -13.30
C ARG A 443 -20.70 -3.64 -11.93
N ARG A 444 -21.84 -3.10 -11.49
CA ARG A 444 -22.73 -3.88 -10.63
C ARG A 444 -23.23 -5.06 -11.46
N ILE A 445 -22.73 -6.25 -11.17
CA ILE A 445 -23.41 -7.46 -11.65
C ILE A 445 -24.70 -7.52 -10.85
N ALA A 446 -25.83 -7.46 -11.57
CA ALA A 446 -27.11 -7.77 -10.97
C ALA A 446 -26.94 -9.12 -10.26
N SER A 447 -27.17 -9.11 -8.95
CA SER A 447 -27.28 -10.34 -8.17
C SER A 447 -28.26 -11.26 -8.91
N GLY A 448 -27.73 -12.31 -9.53
CA GLY A 448 -28.56 -13.41 -9.97
C GLY A 448 -29.28 -14.03 -8.78
N PRO A 449 -30.39 -14.70 -9.03
CA PRO A 449 -31.30 -15.17 -8.02
C PRO A 449 -30.67 -16.09 -7.00
#